data_f84539a38e9d299d06028aef8157573d
#
_entry.id   f84539a38e9d299d06028aef8157573d
#
_cell.length_a   1.000
_cell.length_b   1.000
_cell.length_c   1.000
_cell.angle_alpha   90.00
_cell.angle_beta   90.00
_cell.angle_gamma   90.00
#
_symmetry.space_group_name_H-M   'P 1'
#
loop_
_entity.id
_entity.type
_entity.pdbx_description
1 polymer ?
#
loop_
_entity_poly.entity_id
_entity_poly.type
_entity_poly.pdbx_seq_one_letter_code
_entity_poly.pdbx_strand_id
1 'polypeptide(L)'
;MNPRFVTAVLILVAWRTALFAVSPLVVDDADTTEAGQLQLNADFQFTRTGSDSLYFTPINPVVGLSPSAELGVIFGYQWRDGSGSTLTTADADGVIDLVIQPKWRIWGGPDDKLKFGARLDLKLPTAPEKRGLGTGDTDAGLIGIATYRLGKTNFDWNLGYHTIDVSRAHSRDDRWFIGQAVRHEVNKFCTIVAETYALLPNTGTGGHSQFFFSAGAQWNVSENMVFSALIGSAAGHKSPDLTGTLELAFAF
;
A
#
# COMPACT_ATOMS: atom_id res chain seq x y z
N MET A 1 23.82 52.06 -28.99
CA MET A 1 24.08 51.03 -27.95
C MET A 1 22.75 50.66 -27.34
N ASN A 2 22.28 49.45 -27.61
CA ASN A 2 20.99 48.93 -27.13
C ASN A 2 21.06 48.47 -25.68
N PRO A 3 20.12 48.88 -24.80
CA PRO A 3 19.97 48.23 -23.51
C PRO A 3 19.16 46.96 -23.69
N ARG A 4 19.75 45.84 -23.32
CA ARG A 4 19.13 44.52 -23.34
C ARG A 4 18.02 44.48 -22.26
N PHE A 5 16.80 44.28 -22.72
CA PHE A 5 15.67 43.88 -21.87
C PHE A 5 15.94 42.49 -21.34
N VAL A 6 16.23 42.38 -20.05
CA VAL A 6 16.18 41.11 -19.32
C VAL A 6 14.72 40.88 -18.95
N THR A 7 14.03 40.09 -19.71
CA THR A 7 12.70 39.59 -19.40
C THR A 7 12.87 38.53 -18.30
N ALA A 8 12.65 38.95 -17.06
CA ALA A 8 12.50 37.99 -15.94
C ALA A 8 11.18 37.30 -16.13
N VAL A 9 11.23 36.05 -16.60
CA VAL A 9 10.08 35.12 -16.54
C VAL A 9 9.90 34.74 -15.07
N LEU A 10 9.02 35.41 -14.39
CA LEU A 10 8.49 34.99 -13.10
C LEU A 10 7.62 33.76 -13.38
N ILE A 11 8.21 32.58 -13.19
CA ILE A 11 7.44 31.33 -13.08
C ILE A 11 6.71 31.43 -11.74
N LEU A 12 5.47 31.86 -11.78
CA LEU A 12 4.50 31.67 -10.69
C LEU A 12 4.25 30.17 -10.59
N VAL A 13 5.07 29.47 -9.82
CA VAL A 13 4.75 28.15 -9.33
C VAL A 13 3.56 28.38 -8.39
N ALA A 14 2.35 28.13 -8.87
CA ALA A 14 1.18 28.02 -8.04
C ALA A 14 1.44 26.84 -7.08
N TRP A 15 1.80 27.18 -5.86
CA TRP A 15 1.94 26.20 -4.78
C TRP A 15 0.56 25.62 -4.49
N ARG A 16 0.24 24.55 -5.18
CA ARG A 16 -0.81 23.66 -4.76
C ARG A 16 -0.17 22.78 -3.69
N THR A 17 -0.65 22.87 -2.46
CA THR A 17 -0.38 21.84 -1.46
C THR A 17 -1.09 20.59 -1.94
N ALA A 18 -0.40 19.82 -2.78
CA ALA A 18 -0.85 18.49 -3.13
C ALA A 18 -0.79 17.67 -1.84
N LEU A 19 -1.94 17.34 -1.28
CA LEU A 19 -2.07 16.29 -0.28
C LEU A 19 -1.77 15.00 -1.06
N PHE A 20 -0.53 14.52 -0.93
CA PHE A 20 -0.14 13.26 -1.57
C PHE A 20 -0.97 12.14 -0.96
N ALA A 21 -1.50 11.27 -1.80
CA ALA A 21 -2.09 10.00 -1.40
C ALA A 21 -0.95 9.05 -0.96
N VAL A 22 -0.35 9.38 0.19
CA VAL A 22 0.65 8.55 0.84
C VAL A 22 -0.08 7.70 1.85
N SER A 23 -0.10 6.41 1.64
CA SER A 23 -0.74 5.50 2.57
C SER A 23 0.21 4.40 2.96
N PRO A 24 0.77 4.41 4.20
CA PRO A 24 1.44 3.26 4.78
C PRO A 24 0.41 2.19 5.17
N LEU A 25 -0.88 2.46 4.91
CA LEU A 25 -2.01 1.61 5.19
C LEU A 25 -2.18 0.57 4.08
N VAL A 26 -2.67 -0.60 4.46
CA VAL A 26 -3.10 -1.64 3.53
C VAL A 26 -4.44 -1.26 2.88
N VAL A 27 -5.29 -0.54 3.65
CA VAL A 27 -6.55 0.05 3.17
C VAL A 27 -6.25 1.32 2.39
N ASP A 28 -6.54 1.29 1.09
CA ASP A 28 -6.25 2.36 0.14
C ASP A 28 -7.38 3.41 0.09
N ASP A 29 -7.06 4.62 -0.35
CA ASP A 29 -8.03 5.66 -0.65
C ASP A 29 -8.33 5.77 -2.15
N ALA A 30 -9.39 6.50 -2.50
CA ALA A 30 -9.81 6.70 -3.89
C ALA A 30 -9.05 7.85 -4.59
N ASP A 31 -8.09 8.52 -3.93
CA ASP A 31 -7.28 9.53 -4.57
C ASP A 31 -6.20 8.91 -5.45
N THR A 32 -5.80 9.65 -6.48
CA THR A 32 -4.77 9.23 -7.44
C THR A 32 -3.67 10.29 -7.49
N THR A 33 -2.46 9.85 -7.72
CA THR A 33 -1.31 10.72 -8.00
C THR A 33 -1.63 11.65 -9.17
N GLU A 34 -1.25 12.92 -9.08
CA GLU A 34 -1.53 13.91 -10.13
C GLU A 34 -0.87 13.51 -11.45
N ALA A 35 -1.55 13.82 -12.56
CA ALA A 35 -1.07 13.47 -13.89
C ALA A 35 0.35 14.02 -14.17
N GLY A 36 1.25 13.14 -14.53
CA GLY A 36 2.65 13.46 -14.82
C GLY A 36 3.56 13.56 -13.60
N GLN A 37 3.04 13.42 -12.38
CA GLN A 37 3.84 13.31 -11.16
C GLN A 37 4.31 11.88 -10.94
N LEU A 38 5.48 11.75 -10.33
CA LEU A 38 6.04 10.51 -9.83
C LEU A 38 6.06 10.56 -8.30
N GLN A 39 5.51 9.54 -7.67
CA GLN A 39 5.64 9.29 -6.23
C GLN A 39 6.48 8.04 -6.03
N LEU A 40 7.39 8.07 -5.06
CA LEU A 40 8.19 6.92 -4.64
C LEU A 40 7.92 6.63 -3.18
N ASN A 41 7.36 5.46 -2.89
CA ASN A 41 7.18 4.97 -1.54
C ASN A 41 8.25 3.91 -1.25
N ALA A 42 8.93 4.03 -0.13
CA ALA A 42 9.94 3.10 0.35
C ALA A 42 9.62 2.71 1.79
N ASP A 43 9.32 1.43 2.01
CA ASP A 43 8.87 0.94 3.29
C ASP A 43 9.89 0.01 3.94
N PHE A 44 9.82 -0.03 5.26
CA PHE A 44 10.34 -1.10 6.08
C PHE A 44 9.18 -1.69 6.88
N GLN A 45 8.86 -2.93 6.62
CA GLN A 45 7.80 -3.65 7.30
C GLN A 45 8.38 -4.82 8.10
N PHE A 46 7.84 -5.05 9.28
CA PHE A 46 8.14 -6.25 10.04
C PHE A 46 6.88 -6.93 10.55
N THR A 47 6.95 -8.24 10.65
CA THR A 47 5.87 -9.09 11.15
C THR A 47 6.47 -10.14 12.06
N ARG A 48 5.91 -10.29 13.27
CA ARG A 48 6.32 -11.30 14.24
C ARG A 48 5.17 -12.26 14.52
N THR A 49 5.44 -13.56 14.43
CA THR A 49 4.49 -14.64 14.75
C THR A 49 5.20 -15.66 15.63
N GLY A 50 4.88 -15.69 16.91
CA GLY A 50 5.62 -16.49 17.90
C GLY A 50 7.10 -16.11 17.96
N SER A 51 7.98 -17.04 17.65
CA SER A 51 9.44 -16.84 17.59
C SER A 51 9.93 -16.36 16.22
N ASP A 52 9.09 -16.39 15.20
CA ASP A 52 9.48 -16.11 13.82
C ASP A 52 9.23 -14.63 13.49
N SER A 53 10.19 -14.02 12.82
CA SER A 53 10.10 -12.63 12.33
C SER A 53 10.29 -12.61 10.83
N LEU A 54 9.45 -11.85 10.15
CA LEU A 54 9.55 -11.55 8.73
C LEU A 54 9.77 -10.05 8.56
N TYR A 55 10.77 -9.70 7.79
CA TYR A 55 11.09 -8.33 7.43
C TYR A 55 10.93 -8.17 5.93
N PHE A 56 10.41 -7.03 5.52
CA PHE A 56 10.12 -6.72 4.14
C PHE A 56 10.41 -5.26 3.84
N THR A 57 11.09 -4.99 2.73
CA THR A 57 11.40 -3.64 2.24
C THR A 57 10.85 -3.46 0.84
N PRO A 58 9.55 -3.17 0.71
CA PRO A 58 8.98 -2.84 -0.58
C PRO A 58 9.38 -1.43 -1.03
N ILE A 59 9.52 -1.29 -2.34
CA ILE A 59 9.65 -0.02 -3.03
C ILE A 59 8.49 0.03 -4.03
N ASN A 60 7.75 1.13 -4.02
CA ASN A 60 6.58 1.32 -4.87
C ASN A 60 6.64 2.69 -5.57
N PRO A 61 7.27 2.79 -6.76
CA PRO A 61 7.07 3.92 -7.64
C PRO A 61 5.64 3.93 -8.18
N VAL A 62 5.00 5.09 -8.12
CA VAL A 62 3.66 5.34 -8.63
C VAL A 62 3.70 6.54 -9.56
N VAL A 63 3.15 6.41 -10.76
CA VAL A 63 3.06 7.49 -11.75
C VAL A 63 1.61 7.84 -12.02
N GLY A 64 1.26 9.13 -11.93
CA GLY A 64 -0.03 9.64 -12.34
C GLY A 64 -0.14 9.67 -13.86
N LEU A 65 -1.06 8.88 -14.41
CA LEU A 65 -1.29 8.77 -15.86
C LEU A 65 -2.31 9.80 -16.37
N SER A 66 -3.28 10.12 -15.53
CA SER A 66 -4.31 11.12 -15.80
C SER A 66 -4.84 11.67 -14.47
N PRO A 67 -5.72 12.70 -14.46
CA PRO A 67 -6.32 13.19 -13.22
C PRO A 67 -7.11 12.16 -12.42
N SER A 68 -7.39 10.99 -13.00
CA SER A 68 -8.18 9.92 -12.38
C SER A 68 -7.58 8.53 -12.50
N ALA A 69 -6.31 8.43 -12.94
CA ALA A 69 -5.66 7.13 -13.08
C ALA A 69 -4.18 7.21 -12.74
N GLU A 70 -3.68 6.19 -12.05
CA GLU A 70 -2.27 6.01 -11.74
C GLU A 70 -1.83 4.57 -11.97
N LEU A 71 -0.52 4.37 -12.04
CA LEU A 71 0.11 3.06 -12.15
C LEU A 71 1.21 2.94 -11.11
N GLY A 72 1.05 2.03 -10.17
CA GLY A 72 2.06 1.62 -9.22
C GLY A 72 2.74 0.33 -9.63
N VAL A 73 3.99 0.15 -9.19
CA VAL A 73 4.76 -1.09 -9.34
C VAL A 73 5.45 -1.38 -8.02
N ILE A 74 5.16 -2.53 -7.39
CA ILE A 74 5.79 -2.95 -6.15
C ILE A 74 6.84 -4.01 -6.45
N PHE A 75 8.03 -3.80 -5.92
CA PHE A 75 9.09 -4.79 -5.84
C PHE A 75 9.82 -4.61 -4.52
N GLY A 76 10.58 -5.60 -4.07
CA GLY A 76 11.25 -5.45 -2.79
C GLY A 76 12.04 -6.70 -2.40
N TYR A 77 12.60 -6.63 -1.21
CA TYR A 77 13.39 -7.69 -0.62
C TYR A 77 12.78 -8.10 0.71
N GLN A 78 12.68 -9.39 0.95
CA GLN A 78 12.27 -9.93 2.25
C GLN A 78 13.37 -10.80 2.85
N TRP A 79 13.42 -10.84 4.16
CA TRP A 79 14.22 -11.81 4.92
C TRP A 79 13.46 -12.28 6.14
N ARG A 80 13.76 -13.47 6.57
CA ARG A 80 13.12 -14.13 7.69
C ARG A 80 14.17 -14.53 8.73
N ASP A 81 13.82 -14.31 9.99
CA ASP A 81 14.58 -14.76 11.13
C ASP A 81 13.67 -15.59 12.04
N GLY A 82 14.07 -16.84 12.32
CA GLY A 82 13.27 -17.73 13.16
C GLY A 82 13.70 -19.21 13.09
N SER A 83 13.22 -19.99 14.04
CA SER A 83 13.58 -21.41 14.18
C SER A 83 12.84 -22.36 13.21
N GLY A 84 12.08 -21.85 12.27
CA GLY A 84 11.47 -22.63 11.18
C GLY A 84 10.31 -23.54 11.56
N SER A 85 9.70 -23.38 12.73
CA SER A 85 8.64 -24.32 13.16
C SER A 85 7.22 -23.95 12.68
N THR A 86 6.97 -22.72 12.34
CA THR A 86 5.63 -22.22 11.93
C THR A 86 5.52 -21.85 10.47
N LEU A 87 6.63 -21.54 9.82
CA LEU A 87 6.67 -21.17 8.40
C LEU A 87 7.54 -22.17 7.65
N THR A 88 7.00 -22.80 6.63
CA THR A 88 7.50 -24.00 5.98
C THR A 88 8.87 -23.92 5.27
N THR A 89 9.59 -22.80 5.35
CA THR A 89 10.95 -22.66 4.81
C THR A 89 11.80 -21.82 5.75
N ALA A 90 12.73 -22.48 6.42
CA ALA A 90 13.82 -21.79 7.12
C ALA A 90 14.66 -21.00 6.10
N ASP A 91 15.11 -19.79 6.50
CA ASP A 91 16.10 -18.97 5.78
C ASP A 91 15.73 -18.54 4.34
N ALA A 92 14.47 -18.15 4.11
CA ALA A 92 14.09 -17.53 2.85
C ALA A 92 14.37 -16.01 2.87
N ASP A 93 15.44 -15.61 2.23
CA ASP A 93 15.75 -14.20 1.95
C ASP A 93 15.87 -13.97 0.46
N GLY A 94 15.43 -12.84 -0.04
CA GLY A 94 15.53 -12.51 -1.45
C GLY A 94 14.47 -11.56 -1.96
N VAL A 95 14.53 -11.31 -3.27
CA VAL A 95 13.56 -10.48 -3.99
C VAL A 95 12.21 -11.21 -4.06
N ILE A 96 11.13 -10.47 -3.83
CA ILE A 96 9.76 -10.95 -3.92
C ILE A 96 9.19 -10.84 -5.34
N ASP A 97 7.99 -11.39 -5.54
CA ASP A 97 7.26 -11.23 -6.79
C ASP A 97 6.96 -9.75 -7.09
N LEU A 98 7.05 -9.39 -8.36
CA LEU A 98 6.66 -8.07 -8.86
C LEU A 98 5.15 -7.93 -8.85
N VAL A 99 4.64 -6.80 -8.35
CA VAL A 99 3.21 -6.47 -8.41
C VAL A 99 2.99 -5.20 -9.22
N ILE A 100 2.07 -5.25 -10.17
CA ILE A 100 1.63 -4.11 -10.98
C ILE A 100 0.25 -3.68 -10.48
N GLN A 101 0.09 -2.38 -10.17
CA GLN A 101 -1.10 -1.84 -9.52
C GLN A 101 -1.66 -0.63 -10.27
N PRO A 102 -2.41 -0.80 -11.35
CA PRO A 102 -3.21 0.28 -11.89
C PRO A 102 -4.39 0.60 -10.95
N LYS A 103 -4.59 1.90 -10.67
CA LYS A 103 -5.72 2.41 -9.89
C LYS A 103 -6.46 3.49 -10.66
N TRP A 104 -7.78 3.50 -10.53
CA TRP A 104 -8.67 4.47 -11.16
C TRP A 104 -9.62 5.07 -10.12
N ARG A 105 -9.74 6.39 -10.11
CA ARG A 105 -10.85 7.09 -9.48
C ARG A 105 -12.00 7.12 -10.48
N ILE A 106 -13.04 6.34 -10.20
CA ILE A 106 -14.18 6.12 -11.12
C ILE A 106 -15.19 7.24 -11.00
N TRP A 107 -15.35 7.79 -9.79
CA TRP A 107 -16.31 8.83 -9.49
C TRP A 107 -15.81 9.76 -8.37
N GLY A 108 -16.20 11.05 -8.45
CA GLY A 108 -15.75 12.11 -7.55
C GLY A 108 -14.47 12.79 -8.02
N GLY A 109 -14.43 14.11 -7.95
CA GLY A 109 -13.23 14.93 -8.22
C GLY A 109 -12.27 14.94 -7.01
N PRO A 110 -11.07 15.54 -7.13
CA PRO A 110 -10.11 15.64 -6.03
C PRO A 110 -10.68 16.31 -4.78
N ASP A 111 -11.54 17.31 -4.95
CA ASP A 111 -12.14 18.10 -3.87
C ASP A 111 -13.48 17.56 -3.37
N ASP A 112 -14.03 16.53 -4.00
CA ASP A 112 -15.30 15.97 -3.61
C ASP A 112 -15.20 15.22 -2.28
N LYS A 113 -16.27 15.33 -1.47
CA LYS A 113 -16.32 14.68 -0.17
C LYS A 113 -16.40 13.15 -0.27
N LEU A 114 -17.07 12.66 -1.31
CA LEU A 114 -17.24 11.23 -1.55
C LEU A 114 -16.59 10.88 -2.88
N LYS A 115 -15.78 9.86 -2.87
CA LYS A 115 -15.05 9.36 -4.04
C LYS A 115 -15.13 7.85 -4.10
N PHE A 116 -15.17 7.31 -5.31
CA PHE A 116 -15.08 5.88 -5.56
C PHE A 116 -13.95 5.58 -6.54
N GLY A 117 -13.21 4.53 -6.26
CA GLY A 117 -12.14 4.05 -7.10
C GLY A 117 -12.12 2.53 -7.22
N ALA A 118 -11.23 2.05 -8.05
CA ALA A 118 -10.88 0.63 -8.13
C ALA A 118 -9.39 0.48 -8.39
N ARG A 119 -8.80 -0.57 -7.82
CA ARG A 119 -7.41 -0.97 -8.03
C ARG A 119 -7.37 -2.44 -8.46
N LEU A 120 -6.55 -2.73 -9.46
CA LEU A 120 -6.18 -4.08 -9.84
C LEU A 120 -4.79 -4.37 -9.28
N ASP A 121 -4.61 -5.49 -8.59
CA ASP A 121 -3.32 -6.00 -8.17
C ASP A 121 -2.96 -7.19 -9.07
N LEU A 122 -1.90 -7.09 -9.85
CA LEU A 122 -1.41 -8.16 -10.71
C LEU A 122 0.00 -8.55 -10.26
N LYS A 123 0.12 -9.68 -9.56
CA LYS A 123 1.40 -10.24 -9.13
C LYS A 123 1.95 -11.17 -10.18
N LEU A 124 3.20 -10.96 -10.60
CA LEU A 124 3.92 -11.78 -11.57
C LEU A 124 4.90 -12.70 -10.86
N PRO A 125 5.03 -13.98 -11.27
CA PRO A 125 5.89 -14.98 -10.62
C PRO A 125 7.38 -14.76 -10.98
N THR A 126 7.95 -13.66 -10.47
CA THR A 126 9.35 -13.28 -10.74
C THR A 126 10.31 -13.75 -9.64
N ALA A 127 9.79 -14.13 -8.48
CA ALA A 127 10.58 -14.61 -7.35
C ALA A 127 10.71 -16.15 -7.34
N PRO A 128 11.79 -16.67 -6.73
CA PRO A 128 11.99 -18.11 -6.63
C PRO A 128 10.97 -18.79 -5.72
N GLU A 129 9.98 -19.49 -6.27
CA GLU A 129 8.97 -20.26 -5.53
C GLU A 129 9.59 -21.27 -4.57
N LYS A 130 10.66 -21.97 -5.01
CA LYS A 130 11.34 -23.00 -4.20
C LYS A 130 11.90 -22.46 -2.90
N ARG A 131 12.17 -21.16 -2.82
CA ARG A 131 12.63 -20.44 -1.62
C ARG A 131 11.49 -19.87 -0.78
N GLY A 132 10.24 -19.99 -1.21
CA GLY A 132 9.08 -19.40 -0.54
C GLY A 132 9.01 -17.89 -0.66
N LEU A 133 9.60 -17.30 -1.71
CA LEU A 133 9.63 -15.86 -1.98
C LEU A 133 8.49 -15.40 -2.90
N GLY A 134 7.83 -16.36 -3.56
CA GLY A 134 6.66 -16.15 -4.41
C GLY A 134 5.78 -17.40 -4.44
N THR A 135 4.61 -17.30 -5.05
CA THR A 135 3.65 -18.41 -5.21
C THR A 135 3.98 -19.31 -6.40
N GLY A 136 4.83 -18.82 -7.32
CA GLY A 136 5.17 -19.50 -8.58
C GLY A 136 4.15 -19.31 -9.69
N ASP A 137 3.02 -18.68 -9.39
CA ASP A 137 1.96 -18.38 -10.35
C ASP A 137 1.60 -16.89 -10.35
N THR A 138 0.85 -16.48 -11.38
CA THR A 138 0.29 -15.14 -11.48
C THR A 138 -0.95 -15.04 -10.60
N ASP A 139 -0.92 -14.13 -9.62
CA ASP A 139 -2.08 -13.83 -8.80
C ASP A 139 -2.73 -12.53 -9.25
N ALA A 140 -4.04 -12.40 -9.10
CA ALA A 140 -4.78 -11.21 -9.45
C ALA A 140 -5.76 -10.82 -8.32
N GLY A 141 -5.88 -9.52 -8.06
CA GLY A 141 -6.84 -8.97 -7.13
C GLY A 141 -7.57 -7.78 -7.72
N LEU A 142 -8.87 -7.65 -7.45
CA LEU A 142 -9.65 -6.47 -7.77
C LEU A 142 -10.21 -5.90 -6.48
N ILE A 143 -9.96 -4.61 -6.22
CA ILE A 143 -10.37 -3.90 -5.02
C ILE A 143 -11.20 -2.69 -5.40
N GLY A 144 -12.44 -2.63 -4.92
CA GLY A 144 -13.27 -1.45 -4.92
C GLY A 144 -12.95 -0.58 -3.71
N ILE A 145 -12.87 0.71 -3.91
CA ILE A 145 -12.42 1.71 -2.93
C ILE A 145 -13.50 2.78 -2.80
N ALA A 146 -13.82 3.16 -1.56
CA ALA A 146 -14.64 4.33 -1.27
C ALA A 146 -13.94 5.21 -0.24
N THR A 147 -13.88 6.51 -0.49
CA THR A 147 -13.34 7.52 0.44
C THR A 147 -14.39 8.58 0.73
N TYR A 148 -14.62 8.86 2.01
CA TYR A 148 -15.49 9.95 2.46
C TYR A 148 -14.74 10.93 3.35
N ARG A 149 -14.72 12.21 2.95
CA ARG A 149 -14.07 13.30 3.68
C ARG A 149 -15.07 14.08 4.53
N LEU A 150 -14.82 14.12 5.82
CA LEU A 150 -15.57 14.92 6.78
C LEU A 150 -14.64 15.91 7.48
N GLY A 151 -14.56 17.11 6.99
CA GLY A 151 -13.64 18.14 7.49
C GLY A 151 -12.18 17.69 7.36
N LYS A 152 -11.53 17.47 8.51
CA LYS A 152 -10.14 17.00 8.60
C LYS A 152 -10.00 15.47 8.70
N THR A 153 -11.10 14.75 8.58
CA THR A 153 -11.12 13.29 8.73
C THR A 153 -11.51 12.64 7.41
N ASN A 154 -10.72 11.68 6.95
CA ASN A 154 -11.04 10.79 5.85
C ASN A 154 -11.38 9.41 6.40
N PHE A 155 -12.41 8.82 5.84
CA PHE A 155 -12.82 7.44 6.06
C PHE A 155 -12.67 6.70 4.74
N ASP A 156 -11.94 5.60 4.75
CA ASP A 156 -11.68 4.78 3.58
C ASP A 156 -12.24 3.38 3.80
N TRP A 157 -12.88 2.83 2.79
CA TRP A 157 -13.41 1.47 2.77
C TRP A 157 -12.94 0.75 1.53
N ASN A 158 -12.48 -0.47 1.72
CA ASN A 158 -12.06 -1.33 0.63
C ASN A 158 -12.82 -2.66 0.68
N LEU A 159 -13.24 -3.13 -0.48
CA LEU A 159 -13.78 -4.46 -0.69
C LEU A 159 -13.11 -5.08 -1.90
N GLY A 160 -12.42 -6.19 -1.73
CA GLY A 160 -11.66 -6.83 -2.78
C GLY A 160 -11.78 -8.34 -2.79
N TYR A 161 -11.36 -8.92 -3.89
CA TYR A 161 -11.20 -10.35 -4.07
C TYR A 161 -9.87 -10.63 -4.77
N HIS A 162 -9.08 -11.54 -4.19
CA HIS A 162 -7.80 -11.97 -4.71
C HIS A 162 -7.87 -13.44 -5.08
N THR A 163 -7.44 -13.75 -6.30
CA THR A 163 -7.17 -15.12 -6.73
C THR A 163 -5.69 -15.40 -6.49
N ILE A 164 -5.39 -16.41 -5.69
CA ILE A 164 -4.04 -16.78 -5.30
C ILE A 164 -3.84 -18.23 -5.64
N ASP A 165 -3.04 -18.48 -6.66
CA ASP A 165 -2.63 -19.84 -7.03
C ASP A 165 -1.30 -20.19 -6.35
N VAL A 166 -1.21 -21.38 -5.79
CA VAL A 166 0.01 -21.89 -5.15
C VAL A 166 0.46 -23.13 -5.92
N SER A 167 1.30 -22.92 -6.95
CA SER A 167 1.76 -23.98 -7.88
C SER A 167 2.31 -25.20 -7.16
N ARG A 168 3.12 -24.97 -6.13
CA ARG A 168 3.78 -26.04 -5.37
C ARG A 168 2.82 -26.94 -4.63
N ALA A 169 1.71 -26.40 -4.17
CA ALA A 169 0.67 -27.13 -3.45
C ALA A 169 -0.44 -27.61 -4.37
N HIS A 170 -0.44 -27.22 -5.66
CA HIS A 170 -1.57 -27.41 -6.59
C HIS A 170 -2.91 -26.99 -5.95
N SER A 171 -2.89 -25.89 -5.20
CA SER A 171 -4.01 -25.40 -4.41
C SER A 171 -4.26 -23.93 -4.69
N ARG A 172 -5.45 -23.48 -4.37
CA ARG A 172 -5.83 -22.08 -4.42
C ARG A 172 -6.07 -21.59 -3.01
N ASP A 173 -5.69 -20.33 -2.75
CA ASP A 173 -5.94 -19.63 -1.49
C ASP A 173 -6.65 -18.29 -1.78
N ASP A 174 -7.73 -18.37 -2.54
CA ASP A 174 -8.53 -17.20 -2.90
C ASP A 174 -9.12 -16.55 -1.66
N ARG A 175 -9.09 -15.20 -1.60
CA ARG A 175 -9.49 -14.46 -0.41
C ARG A 175 -10.32 -13.24 -0.73
N TRP A 176 -11.31 -12.98 0.12
CA TRP A 176 -11.94 -11.68 0.23
C TRP A 176 -11.06 -10.78 1.11
N PHE A 177 -10.91 -9.54 0.66
CA PHE A 177 -10.32 -8.45 1.41
C PHE A 177 -11.41 -7.45 1.79
N ILE A 178 -11.56 -7.16 3.07
CA ILE A 178 -12.51 -6.15 3.58
C ILE A 178 -11.73 -5.27 4.53
N GLY A 179 -11.66 -3.97 4.25
CA GLY A 179 -10.87 -3.03 5.03
C GLY A 179 -11.56 -1.71 5.26
N GLN A 180 -11.21 -1.07 6.37
CA GLN A 180 -11.53 0.32 6.65
C GLN A 180 -10.35 1.02 7.31
N ALA A 181 -10.19 2.31 6.98
CA ALA A 181 -9.21 3.18 7.60
C ALA A 181 -9.82 4.52 7.97
N VAL A 182 -9.21 5.16 8.96
CA VAL A 182 -9.49 6.54 9.35
C VAL A 182 -8.18 7.30 9.38
N ARG A 183 -8.15 8.44 8.72
CA ARG A 183 -7.04 9.38 8.71
C ARG A 183 -7.55 10.73 9.22
N HIS A 184 -6.96 11.25 10.30
CA HIS A 184 -7.35 12.53 10.89
C HIS A 184 -6.19 13.51 10.91
N GLU A 185 -6.32 14.61 10.20
CA GLU A 185 -5.35 15.71 10.20
C GLU A 185 -5.42 16.48 11.52
N VAL A 186 -4.46 16.24 12.40
CA VAL A 186 -4.32 16.96 13.68
C VAL A 186 -3.90 18.40 13.40
N ASN A 187 -2.90 18.56 12.54
CA ASN A 187 -2.40 19.83 12.06
C ASN A 187 -1.71 19.63 10.70
N LYS A 188 -1.18 20.69 10.09
CA LYS A 188 -0.53 20.64 8.78
C LYS A 188 0.71 19.75 8.69
N PHE A 189 1.27 19.32 9.83
CA PHE A 189 2.48 18.50 9.89
C PHE A 189 2.18 17.06 10.29
N CYS A 190 1.02 16.78 10.88
CA CYS A 190 0.73 15.47 11.47
C CYS A 190 -0.70 15.02 11.20
N THR A 191 -0.82 13.79 10.68
CA THR A 191 -2.06 13.05 10.50
C THR A 191 -1.98 11.77 11.32
N ILE A 192 -2.93 11.51 12.20
CA ILE A 192 -3.07 10.22 12.86
C ILE A 192 -3.88 9.28 11.97
N VAL A 193 -3.48 8.02 11.96
CA VAL A 193 -4.08 6.99 11.11
C VAL A 193 -4.40 5.74 11.92
N ALA A 194 -5.48 5.08 11.56
CA ALA A 194 -5.82 3.76 12.09
C ALA A 194 -6.55 2.96 11.01
N GLU A 195 -6.28 1.67 10.93
CA GLU A 195 -6.97 0.77 10.02
C GLU A 195 -7.32 -0.55 10.67
N THR A 196 -8.31 -1.21 10.13
CA THR A 196 -8.59 -2.62 10.36
C THR A 196 -8.98 -3.26 9.04
N TYR A 197 -8.50 -4.47 8.82
CA TYR A 197 -8.90 -5.24 7.65
C TYR A 197 -8.97 -6.73 7.95
N ALA A 198 -9.72 -7.45 7.15
CA ALA A 198 -9.89 -8.89 7.21
C ALA A 198 -9.48 -9.53 5.89
N LEU A 199 -8.76 -10.65 5.99
CA LEU A 199 -8.53 -11.59 4.90
C LEU A 199 -9.38 -12.83 5.19
N LEU A 200 -10.43 -13.04 4.38
CA LEU A 200 -11.39 -14.12 4.56
C LEU A 200 -11.21 -15.13 3.42
N PRO A 201 -10.88 -16.38 3.72
CA PRO A 201 -10.71 -17.40 2.68
C PRO A 201 -12.04 -17.64 1.97
N ASN A 202 -11.97 -17.91 0.67
CA ASN A 202 -13.13 -18.41 -0.06
C ASN A 202 -13.43 -19.85 0.38
N THR A 203 -14.71 -20.19 0.39
CA THR A 203 -15.14 -21.57 0.76
C THR A 203 -14.49 -22.61 -0.16
N GLY A 204 -13.76 -23.56 0.43
CA GLY A 204 -13.10 -24.64 -0.30
C GLY A 204 -11.61 -24.45 -0.57
N THR A 205 -11.02 -23.32 -0.21
CA THR A 205 -9.59 -23.04 -0.45
C THR A 205 -8.66 -23.41 0.73
N GLY A 206 -9.20 -23.86 1.86
CA GLY A 206 -8.39 -24.33 3.00
C GLY A 206 -7.70 -23.26 3.83
N GLY A 207 -7.86 -21.97 3.48
CA GLY A 207 -7.30 -20.84 4.20
C GLY A 207 -8.00 -20.57 5.54
N HIS A 208 -7.42 -19.66 6.34
CA HIS A 208 -7.97 -19.23 7.61
C HIS A 208 -8.25 -17.73 7.59
N SER A 209 -9.32 -17.31 8.29
CA SER A 209 -9.64 -15.91 8.47
C SER A 209 -8.60 -15.24 9.36
N GLN A 210 -8.16 -14.04 8.94
CA GLN A 210 -7.23 -13.20 9.68
C GLN A 210 -7.79 -11.79 9.75
N PHE A 211 -7.69 -11.17 10.93
CA PHE A 211 -8.17 -9.81 11.21
C PHE A 211 -6.98 -8.98 11.68
N PHE A 212 -6.70 -7.89 11.00
CA PHE A 212 -5.57 -7.01 11.26
C PHE A 212 -6.05 -5.68 11.82
N PHE A 213 -5.24 -5.11 12.69
CA PHE A 213 -5.45 -3.79 13.28
C PHE A 213 -4.11 -3.08 13.29
N SER A 214 -4.07 -1.84 12.82
CA SER A 214 -2.88 -1.00 12.93
C SER A 214 -3.27 0.45 13.22
N ALA A 215 -2.37 1.16 13.88
CA ALA A 215 -2.49 2.59 14.13
C ALA A 215 -1.12 3.24 14.13
N GLY A 216 -1.09 4.54 13.85
CA GLY A 216 0.13 5.30 13.82
C GLY A 216 -0.07 6.74 13.41
N ALA A 217 0.97 7.31 12.82
CA ALA A 217 0.93 8.69 12.34
C ALA A 217 1.78 8.86 11.08
N GLN A 218 1.44 9.89 10.33
CA GLN A 218 2.15 10.42 9.18
C GLN A 218 2.63 11.82 9.50
N TRP A 219 3.86 12.14 9.15
CA TRP A 219 4.46 13.46 9.34
C TRP A 219 4.91 14.02 8.00
N ASN A 220 4.39 15.19 7.65
CA ASN A 220 4.89 15.98 6.53
C ASN A 220 6.25 16.56 6.92
N VAL A 221 7.34 15.93 6.50
CA VAL A 221 8.73 16.34 6.80
C VAL A 221 9.12 17.51 5.93
N SER A 222 8.66 17.55 4.68
CA SER A 222 8.76 18.66 3.75
C SER A 222 7.54 18.71 2.83
N GLU A 223 7.53 19.63 1.87
CA GLU A 223 6.46 19.75 0.88
C GLU A 223 6.36 18.48 -0.01
N ASN A 224 7.47 17.78 -0.19
CA ASN A 224 7.57 16.63 -1.08
C ASN A 224 7.93 15.34 -0.35
N MET A 225 7.94 15.32 0.98
CA MET A 225 8.33 14.14 1.75
C MET A 225 7.43 13.93 2.96
N VAL A 226 6.91 12.72 3.05
CA VAL A 226 6.13 12.24 4.19
C VAL A 226 6.84 11.06 4.83
N PHE A 227 6.96 11.07 6.14
CA PHE A 227 7.36 9.93 6.94
C PHE A 227 6.14 9.37 7.66
N SER A 228 6.00 8.05 7.68
CA SER A 228 4.91 7.37 8.37
C SER A 228 5.44 6.26 9.26
N ALA A 229 4.78 6.05 10.40
CA ALA A 229 5.08 4.94 11.30
C ALA A 229 3.78 4.36 11.86
N LEU A 230 3.62 3.04 11.70
CA LEU A 230 2.47 2.28 12.20
C LEU A 230 2.95 1.08 13.02
N ILE A 231 2.13 0.72 13.98
CA ILE A 231 2.24 -0.51 14.74
C ILE A 231 0.89 -1.20 14.76
N GLY A 232 0.90 -2.53 14.75
CA GLY A 232 -0.32 -3.31 14.69
C GLY A 232 -0.17 -4.72 15.20
N SER A 233 -1.25 -5.45 15.11
CA SER A 233 -1.37 -6.86 15.48
C SER A 233 -2.46 -7.51 14.63
N ALA A 234 -2.55 -8.83 14.68
CA ALA A 234 -3.63 -9.53 14.04
C ALA A 234 -4.20 -10.65 14.92
N ALA A 235 -5.46 -11.01 14.65
CA ALA A 235 -6.16 -12.11 15.29
C ALA A 235 -6.57 -13.15 14.25
N GLY A 236 -6.60 -14.42 14.64
CA GLY A 236 -6.93 -15.55 13.78
C GLY A 236 -5.86 -16.64 13.80
N HIS A 237 -6.06 -17.69 13.03
CA HIS A 237 -5.10 -18.79 12.98
C HIS A 237 -3.82 -18.37 12.24
N LYS A 238 -2.65 -18.60 12.86
CA LYS A 238 -1.33 -18.21 12.34
C LYS A 238 -1.22 -16.71 12.00
N SER A 239 -1.97 -15.88 12.71
CA SER A 239 -1.89 -14.43 12.56
C SER A 239 -0.67 -13.86 13.29
N PRO A 240 -0.13 -12.74 12.81
CA PRO A 240 0.96 -12.04 13.49
C PRO A 240 0.57 -11.55 14.87
N ASP A 241 1.48 -11.72 15.85
CA ASP A 241 1.35 -11.12 17.18
C ASP A 241 1.65 -9.62 17.15
N LEU A 242 2.57 -9.23 16.26
CA LEU A 242 3.00 -7.85 16.10
C LEU A 242 3.35 -7.55 14.64
N THR A 243 2.91 -6.41 14.17
CA THR A 243 3.29 -5.84 12.87
C THR A 243 3.78 -4.41 13.04
N GLY A 244 4.61 -3.95 12.14
CA GLY A 244 5.02 -2.55 12.10
C GLY A 244 5.44 -2.15 10.70
N THR A 245 5.19 -0.88 10.38
CA THR A 245 5.53 -0.27 9.11
C THR A 245 6.17 1.10 9.35
N LEU A 246 7.31 1.32 8.73
CA LEU A 246 7.91 2.63 8.55
C LEU A 246 7.91 2.91 7.05
N GLU A 247 7.48 4.09 6.65
CA GLU A 247 7.44 4.50 5.25
C GLU A 247 8.08 5.87 5.06
N LEU A 248 8.81 6.03 3.96
CA LEU A 248 9.21 7.31 3.40
C LEU A 248 8.60 7.43 2.01
N ALA A 249 7.78 8.45 1.82
CA ALA A 249 7.20 8.78 0.54
C ALA A 249 7.74 10.11 0.02
N PHE A 250 8.11 10.11 -1.25
CA PHE A 250 8.65 11.26 -1.97
C PHE A 250 7.81 11.53 -3.21
N ALA A 251 7.55 12.79 -3.50
CA ALA A 251 6.90 13.21 -4.74
C ALA A 251 7.84 14.11 -5.58
N PHE A 252 7.79 13.94 -6.89
CA PHE A 252 8.65 14.60 -7.87
C PHE A 252 7.84 15.24 -8.99
#